data_8d7a804186f1ee16c98d0456f9a54eee
#
_entry.id   8d7a804186f1ee16c98d0456f9a54eee
#
_cell.length_a   1.000
_cell.length_b   1.000
_cell.length_c   1.000
_cell.angle_alpha   90.00
_cell.angle_beta   90.00
_cell.angle_gamma   90.00
#
_symmetry.space_group_name_H-M   'P 1'
#
loop_
_entity.id
_entity.type
_entity.pdbx_description
1 polymer ?
#
loop_
_entity_poly.entity_id
_entity_poly.type
_entity_poly.pdbx_seq_one_letter_code
_entity_poly.pdbx_strand_id
1 'polypeptide(L)'
;MLAPLHRWIWRDHERRVHKLMRFGETETDGGRDILRAAEVTSDPLLRRLYLVHAIDELRHGAMFRQRAASLLQALRSSSKPVFRADWLAPGGHGADDLEVDGESDHSMLAFLHLSEKAAASRFTVYRDVLRDDPPTYAVFDEILHDETFHMNYTL
;
A
#
# COMPACT_ATOMS: atom_id res chain seq x y z
N MET A 1 21.03 6.64 -1.93
CA MET A 1 22.09 5.88 -1.22
C MET A 1 21.58 4.69 -0.37
N LEU A 2 20.28 4.33 -0.37
CA LEU A 2 19.71 3.21 0.40
C LEU A 2 19.47 1.92 -0.40
N ALA A 3 19.72 1.92 -1.72
CA ALA A 3 19.49 0.76 -2.59
C ALA A 3 20.13 -0.56 -2.11
N PRO A 4 21.37 -0.59 -1.57
CA PRO A 4 21.95 -1.82 -1.04
C PRO A 4 21.18 -2.38 0.16
N LEU A 5 20.68 -1.52 1.06
CA LEU A 5 19.87 -1.92 2.21
C LEU A 5 18.53 -2.50 1.75
N HIS A 6 17.87 -1.83 0.80
CA HIS A 6 16.62 -2.34 0.24
C HIS A 6 16.82 -3.67 -0.49
N ARG A 7 17.88 -3.83 -1.28
CA ARG A 7 18.23 -5.12 -1.88
C ARG A 7 18.42 -6.22 -0.83
N TRP A 8 19.11 -5.94 0.26
CA TRP A 8 19.29 -6.89 1.34
C TRP A 8 17.96 -7.26 2.01
N ILE A 9 17.08 -6.29 2.28
CA ILE A 9 15.76 -6.52 2.87
C ILE A 9 14.90 -7.39 1.93
N TRP A 10 14.86 -7.06 0.64
CA TRP A 10 14.00 -7.71 -0.33
C TRP A 10 14.55 -9.05 -0.87
N ARG A 11 15.79 -9.40 -0.63
CA ARG A 11 16.36 -10.71 -0.98
C ARG A 11 15.76 -11.86 -0.19
N ASP A 12 15.44 -11.64 1.05
CA ASP A 12 14.89 -12.66 1.93
C ASP A 12 13.40 -12.85 1.66
N HIS A 13 13.00 -14.09 1.36
CA HIS A 13 11.64 -14.41 0.95
C HIS A 13 10.62 -14.23 2.08
N GLU A 14 10.97 -14.55 3.32
CA GLU A 14 10.06 -14.36 4.47
C GLU A 14 9.85 -12.88 4.76
N ARG A 15 10.92 -12.08 4.76
CA ARG A 15 10.80 -10.63 4.89
C ARG A 15 10.00 -10.01 3.76
N ARG A 16 10.13 -10.55 2.53
CA ARG A 16 9.34 -10.13 1.38
C ARG A 16 7.86 -10.38 1.61
N VAL A 17 7.47 -11.59 2.03
CA VAL A 17 6.09 -11.92 2.40
C VAL A 17 5.56 -10.97 3.47
N HIS A 18 6.31 -10.79 4.56
CA HIS A 18 5.91 -9.89 5.64
C HIS A 18 5.69 -8.45 5.17
N LYS A 19 6.61 -7.91 4.37
CA LYS A 19 6.47 -6.55 3.82
C LYS A 19 5.24 -6.39 2.93
N LEU A 20 5.01 -7.34 2.03
CA LEU A 20 3.85 -7.31 1.14
C LEU A 20 2.54 -7.40 1.92
N MET A 21 2.49 -8.23 2.98
CA MET A 21 1.32 -8.27 3.87
C MET A 21 1.09 -6.92 4.57
N ARG A 22 2.16 -6.30 5.09
CA ARG A 22 2.07 -4.98 5.73
C ARG A 22 1.58 -3.91 4.76
N PHE A 23 2.07 -3.89 3.53
CA PHE A 23 1.54 -2.97 2.51
C PHE A 23 0.08 -3.27 2.23
N GLY A 24 -0.30 -4.55 2.09
CA GLY A 24 -1.69 -4.93 1.90
C GLY A 24 -2.63 -4.42 2.99
N GLU A 25 -2.19 -4.37 4.24
CA GLU A 25 -2.95 -3.78 5.35
C GLU A 25 -3.01 -2.24 5.24
N THR A 26 -1.85 -1.60 5.03
CA THR A 26 -1.77 -0.12 4.93
C THR A 26 -2.67 0.41 3.81
N GLU A 27 -2.59 -0.16 2.60
CA GLU A 27 -3.44 0.25 1.48
C GLU A 27 -4.95 0.02 1.77
N THR A 28 -5.27 -1.13 2.40
CA THR A 28 -6.67 -1.42 2.75
C THR A 28 -7.23 -0.43 3.77
N ASP A 29 -6.43 -0.05 4.76
CA ASP A 29 -6.84 0.92 5.78
C ASP A 29 -6.95 2.32 5.15
N GLY A 30 -5.96 2.74 4.34
CA GLY A 30 -6.03 3.97 3.56
C GLY A 30 -7.29 4.05 2.70
N GLY A 31 -7.63 2.96 1.99
CA GLY A 31 -8.86 2.88 1.21
C GLY A 31 -10.13 3.06 2.04
N ARG A 32 -10.17 2.56 3.27
CA ARG A 32 -11.31 2.77 4.19
C ARG A 32 -11.43 4.23 4.64
N ASP A 33 -10.31 4.86 4.97
CA ASP A 33 -10.27 6.27 5.39
C ASP A 33 -10.73 7.18 4.25
N ILE A 34 -10.30 6.89 3.01
CA ILE A 34 -10.73 7.64 1.83
C ILE A 34 -12.22 7.40 1.52
N LEU A 35 -12.74 6.17 1.73
CA LEU A 35 -14.18 5.93 1.66
C LEU A 35 -14.95 6.77 2.68
N ARG A 36 -14.43 6.90 3.89
CA ARG A 36 -15.04 7.76 4.91
C ARG A 36 -15.00 9.23 4.49
N ALA A 37 -13.89 9.69 3.90
CA ALA A 37 -13.81 11.04 3.34
C ALA A 37 -14.87 11.27 2.25
N ALA A 38 -15.12 10.28 1.38
CA ALA A 38 -16.17 10.33 0.37
C ALA A 38 -17.59 10.43 0.97
N GLU A 39 -17.82 9.83 2.14
CA GLU A 39 -19.10 9.93 2.84
C GLU A 39 -19.35 11.32 3.41
N VAL A 40 -18.33 11.93 4.02
CA VAL A 40 -18.49 13.18 4.80
C VAL A 40 -18.33 14.45 3.96
N THR A 41 -17.63 14.39 2.81
CA THR A 41 -17.46 15.58 1.96
C THR A 41 -18.81 16.06 1.39
N SER A 42 -19.01 17.37 1.38
CA SER A 42 -20.13 18.01 0.71
C SER A 42 -19.88 18.28 -0.77
N ASP A 43 -18.63 18.22 -1.23
CA ASP A 43 -18.26 18.47 -2.62
C ASP A 43 -18.52 17.22 -3.50
N PRO A 44 -19.42 17.28 -4.47
CA PRO A 44 -19.74 16.12 -5.31
C PRO A 44 -18.60 15.70 -6.23
N LEU A 45 -17.67 16.59 -6.60
CA LEU A 45 -16.49 16.25 -7.40
C LEU A 45 -15.49 15.49 -6.54
N LEU A 46 -15.16 16.01 -5.35
CA LEU A 46 -14.26 15.34 -4.41
C LEU A 46 -14.82 13.99 -4.00
N ARG A 47 -16.12 13.87 -3.72
CA ARG A 47 -16.74 12.57 -3.43
C ARG A 47 -16.46 11.55 -4.50
N ARG A 48 -16.59 11.93 -5.77
CA ARG A 48 -16.32 11.03 -6.89
C ARG A 48 -14.83 10.65 -6.97
N LEU A 49 -13.94 11.61 -6.79
CA LEU A 49 -12.50 11.37 -6.82
C LEU A 49 -12.05 10.47 -5.67
N TYR A 50 -12.53 10.70 -4.46
CA TYR A 50 -12.28 9.85 -3.30
C TYR A 50 -12.80 8.42 -3.50
N LEU A 51 -13.98 8.24 -4.10
CA LEU A 51 -14.50 6.90 -4.40
C LEU A 51 -13.60 6.13 -5.37
N VAL A 52 -13.10 6.76 -6.43
CA VAL A 52 -12.18 6.15 -7.38
C VAL A 52 -10.88 5.78 -6.67
N HIS A 53 -10.28 6.70 -5.94
CA HIS A 53 -9.05 6.49 -5.18
C HIS A 53 -9.22 5.34 -4.17
N ALA A 54 -10.26 5.34 -3.37
CA ALA A 54 -10.52 4.29 -2.39
C ALA A 54 -10.64 2.88 -3.02
N ILE A 55 -11.23 2.78 -4.21
CA ILE A 55 -11.31 1.52 -4.96
C ILE A 55 -9.92 1.06 -5.37
N ASP A 56 -9.07 1.97 -5.83
CA ASP A 56 -7.69 1.64 -6.20
C ASP A 56 -6.90 1.15 -4.98
N GLU A 57 -6.97 1.84 -3.83
CA GLU A 57 -6.29 1.45 -2.59
C GLU A 57 -6.72 0.05 -2.10
N LEU A 58 -8.03 -0.23 -2.13
CA LEU A 58 -8.53 -1.56 -1.79
C LEU A 58 -8.01 -2.64 -2.75
N ARG A 59 -7.88 -2.32 -4.03
CA ARG A 59 -7.30 -3.18 -5.05
C ARG A 59 -5.80 -3.37 -4.83
N HIS A 60 -5.04 -2.32 -4.57
CA HIS A 60 -3.61 -2.37 -4.22
C HIS A 60 -3.38 -3.29 -3.01
N GLY A 61 -4.18 -3.14 -1.97
CA GLY A 61 -4.15 -4.01 -0.79
C GLY A 61 -4.37 -5.49 -1.14
N ALA A 62 -5.32 -5.78 -2.03
CA ALA A 62 -5.57 -7.15 -2.50
C ALA A 62 -4.39 -7.70 -3.32
N MET A 63 -3.78 -6.89 -4.20
CA MET A 63 -2.64 -7.29 -5.03
C MET A 63 -1.42 -7.65 -4.16
N PHE A 64 -1.11 -6.86 -3.15
CA PHE A 64 -0.03 -7.14 -2.21
C PHE A 64 -0.28 -8.45 -1.44
N ARG A 65 -1.49 -8.66 -0.91
CA ARG A 65 -1.85 -9.89 -0.18
C ARG A 65 -1.79 -11.13 -1.09
N GLN A 66 -2.29 -11.02 -2.31
CA GLN A 66 -2.25 -12.14 -3.28
C GLN A 66 -0.81 -12.51 -3.63
N ARG A 67 0.06 -11.51 -3.83
CA ARG A 67 1.48 -11.75 -4.09
C ARG A 67 2.17 -12.40 -2.89
N ALA A 68 1.91 -11.92 -1.68
CA ALA A 68 2.42 -12.50 -0.44
C ALA A 68 1.98 -13.96 -0.28
N ALA A 69 0.71 -14.27 -0.54
CA ALA A 69 0.18 -15.63 -0.48
C ALA A 69 0.87 -16.56 -1.46
N SER A 70 1.13 -16.11 -2.70
CA SER A 70 1.85 -16.89 -3.71
C SER A 70 3.28 -17.21 -3.27
N LEU A 71 3.99 -16.25 -2.70
CA LEU A 71 5.34 -16.45 -2.14
C LEU A 71 5.30 -17.41 -0.95
N LEU A 72 4.31 -17.28 -0.08
CA LEU A 72 4.16 -18.15 1.09
C LEU A 72 3.91 -19.61 0.69
N GLN A 73 3.14 -19.85 -0.35
CA GLN A 73 2.94 -21.21 -0.90
C GLN A 73 4.26 -21.81 -1.39
N ALA A 74 5.08 -21.02 -2.10
CA ALA A 74 6.38 -21.48 -2.57
C ALA A 74 7.33 -21.80 -1.41
N LEU A 75 7.32 -21.02 -0.33
CA LEU A 75 8.10 -21.27 0.87
C LEU A 75 7.67 -22.54 1.60
N ARG A 76 6.36 -22.82 1.70
CA ARG A 76 5.84 -24.04 2.33
C ARG A 76 6.27 -25.31 1.63
N SER A 77 6.53 -25.23 0.33
CA SER A 77 6.98 -26.38 -0.47
C SER A 77 8.47 -26.65 -0.33
N SER A 78 9.26 -25.70 0.17
CA SER A 78 10.74 -25.78 0.13
C SER A 78 11.45 -25.94 1.48
N SER A 79 10.82 -25.61 2.61
CA SER A 79 11.49 -25.68 3.93
C SER A 79 10.51 -25.56 5.10
N LYS A 80 11.03 -25.70 6.33
CA LYS A 80 10.24 -25.47 7.56
C LYS A 80 9.68 -24.05 7.54
N PRO A 81 8.36 -23.87 7.48
CA PRO A 81 7.80 -22.53 7.44
C PRO A 81 8.01 -21.86 8.80
N VAL A 82 8.76 -20.79 8.82
CA VAL A 82 8.80 -19.85 9.95
C VAL A 82 7.72 -18.79 9.72
N PHE A 83 6.47 -19.23 9.69
CA PHE A 83 5.35 -18.33 9.58
C PHE A 83 4.89 -17.92 10.98
N ARG A 84 4.87 -16.63 11.26
CA ARG A 84 4.37 -16.08 12.50
C ARG A 84 2.97 -15.53 12.28
N ALA A 85 2.02 -15.99 13.07
CA ALA A 85 0.61 -15.56 12.97
C ALA A 85 0.43 -14.06 13.25
N ASP A 86 1.31 -13.48 14.05
CA ASP A 86 1.35 -12.04 14.33
C ASP A 86 1.65 -11.17 13.09
N TRP A 87 2.17 -11.75 12.01
CA TRP A 87 2.33 -11.04 10.74
C TRP A 87 1.00 -10.76 10.03
N LEU A 88 -0.03 -11.54 10.36
CA LEU A 88 -1.39 -11.39 9.84
C LEU A 88 -2.32 -10.66 10.81
N ALA A 89 -1.83 -10.36 12.01
CA ALA A 89 -2.63 -9.54 12.92
C ALA A 89 -2.93 -8.21 12.21
N PRO A 90 -4.18 -7.74 12.26
CA PRO A 90 -4.51 -6.39 11.80
C PRO A 90 -3.44 -5.48 12.36
N GLY A 91 -2.75 -4.79 11.48
CA GLY A 91 -1.64 -3.95 11.87
C GLY A 91 -2.15 -3.09 13.00
N GLY A 92 -1.54 -3.17 14.17
CA GLY A 92 -1.75 -2.16 15.16
C GLY A 92 -1.27 -0.88 14.50
N HIS A 93 -2.13 -0.30 13.68
CA HIS A 93 -2.02 1.09 13.32
C HIS A 93 -2.13 1.75 14.67
N GLY A 94 -1.05 2.33 15.08
CA GLY A 94 -0.99 2.95 16.39
C GLY A 94 -2.03 4.04 16.47
N ALA A 95 -2.01 4.77 17.56
CA ALA A 95 -2.87 5.93 17.83
C ALA A 95 -2.85 7.04 16.75
N ASP A 96 -2.34 6.74 15.56
CA ASP A 96 -2.16 7.64 14.42
C ASP A 96 -3.15 7.34 13.27
N ASP A 97 -4.24 6.62 13.53
CA ASP A 97 -5.33 6.48 12.58
C ASP A 97 -5.88 7.87 12.24
N LEU A 98 -6.02 8.15 10.96
CA LEU A 98 -6.57 9.41 10.50
C LEU A 98 -8.01 9.54 10.98
N GLU A 99 -8.26 10.48 11.88
CA GLU A 99 -9.63 10.85 12.26
C GLU A 99 -10.25 11.68 11.14
N VAL A 100 -10.83 11.00 10.15
CA VAL A 100 -11.47 11.65 8.99
C VAL A 100 -12.67 12.51 9.41
N ASP A 101 -13.36 12.09 10.48
CA ASP A 101 -14.54 12.81 10.98
C ASP A 101 -14.13 14.16 11.59
N GLY A 102 -14.57 15.23 10.95
CA GLY A 102 -14.27 16.59 11.37
C GLY A 102 -13.11 17.27 10.63
N GLU A 103 -12.35 16.53 9.82
CA GLU A 103 -11.35 17.12 8.96
C GLU A 103 -11.97 17.87 7.76
N SER A 104 -11.31 18.94 7.34
CA SER A 104 -11.70 19.65 6.12
C SER A 104 -11.22 18.91 4.87
N ASP A 105 -11.91 19.08 3.74
CA ASP A 105 -11.46 18.56 2.45
C ASP A 105 -10.02 19.02 2.10
N HIS A 106 -9.64 20.24 2.48
CA HIS A 106 -8.28 20.75 2.28
C HIS A 106 -7.24 19.98 3.10
N SER A 107 -7.53 19.70 4.38
CA SER A 107 -6.64 18.90 5.24
C SER A 107 -6.51 17.49 4.69
N MET A 108 -7.61 16.89 4.28
CA MET A 108 -7.64 15.55 3.71
C MET A 108 -6.85 15.47 2.39
N LEU A 109 -7.05 16.42 1.47
CA LEU A 109 -6.30 16.47 0.21
C LEU A 109 -4.79 16.65 0.45
N ALA A 110 -4.41 17.54 1.37
CA ALA A 110 -3.00 17.76 1.71
C ALA A 110 -2.37 16.49 2.32
N PHE A 111 -3.07 15.82 3.22
CA PHE A 111 -2.63 14.55 3.81
C PHE A 111 -2.44 13.48 2.73
N LEU A 112 -3.46 13.26 1.88
CA LEU A 112 -3.39 12.29 0.79
C LEU A 112 -2.23 12.61 -0.15
N HIS A 113 -2.09 13.86 -0.60
CA HIS A 113 -0.99 14.24 -1.49
C HIS A 113 0.40 13.89 -0.94
N LEU A 114 0.63 14.16 0.35
CA LEU A 114 1.90 13.86 1.00
C LEU A 114 2.11 12.34 1.16
N SER A 115 1.06 11.61 1.48
CA SER A 115 1.08 10.15 1.63
C SER A 115 1.39 9.45 0.30
N GLU A 116 0.67 9.81 -0.77
CA GLU A 116 0.86 9.26 -2.11
C GLU A 116 2.26 9.55 -2.65
N LYS A 117 2.73 10.77 -2.50
CA LYS A 117 4.08 11.16 -2.91
C LYS A 117 5.16 10.35 -2.16
N ALA A 118 4.96 10.10 -0.87
CA ALA A 118 5.87 9.29 -0.07
C ALA A 118 5.79 7.80 -0.45
N ALA A 119 4.60 7.28 -0.74
CA ALA A 119 4.38 5.90 -1.20
C ALA A 119 5.02 5.68 -2.58
N ALA A 120 4.70 6.50 -3.58
CA ALA A 120 5.25 6.43 -4.93
C ALA A 120 6.79 6.50 -4.94
N SER A 121 7.38 7.37 -4.14
CA SER A 121 8.84 7.46 -4.00
C SER A 121 9.45 6.16 -3.47
N ARG A 122 8.85 5.55 -2.46
CA ARG A 122 9.31 4.27 -1.89
C ARG A 122 9.08 3.11 -2.84
N PHE A 123 7.91 3.02 -3.45
CA PHE A 123 7.55 1.94 -4.37
C PHE A 123 8.42 1.95 -5.63
N THR A 124 8.81 3.11 -6.13
CA THR A 124 9.79 3.23 -7.22
C THR A 124 11.12 2.53 -6.86
N VAL A 125 11.64 2.79 -5.65
CA VAL A 125 12.87 2.13 -5.18
C VAL A 125 12.68 0.63 -5.03
N TYR A 126 11.54 0.18 -4.49
CA TYR A 126 11.27 -1.24 -4.31
C TYR A 126 11.10 -1.96 -5.64
N ARG A 127 10.33 -1.39 -6.57
CA ARG A 127 10.23 -1.89 -7.94
C ARG A 127 11.61 -2.10 -8.57
N ASP A 128 12.48 -1.10 -8.48
CA ASP A 128 13.81 -1.15 -9.11
C ASP A 128 14.75 -2.20 -8.50
N VAL A 129 14.61 -2.51 -7.22
CA VAL A 129 15.41 -3.57 -6.57
C VAL A 129 14.83 -4.97 -6.77
N LEU A 130 13.60 -5.08 -7.29
CA LEU A 130 12.88 -6.34 -7.50
C LEU A 130 12.86 -6.81 -8.96
N ARG A 131 13.75 -6.29 -9.79
CA ARG A 131 13.84 -6.68 -11.22
C ARG A 131 14.12 -8.17 -11.43
N ASP A 132 14.67 -8.84 -10.45
CA ASP A 132 14.91 -10.29 -10.41
C ASP A 132 13.69 -11.12 -9.97
N ASP A 133 12.60 -10.46 -9.57
CA ASP A 133 11.30 -11.07 -9.23
C ASP A 133 10.18 -10.42 -10.06
N PRO A 134 10.01 -10.82 -11.34
CA PRO A 134 9.05 -10.18 -12.23
C PRO A 134 7.62 -10.10 -11.71
N PRO A 135 7.08 -11.13 -11.01
CA PRO A 135 5.72 -11.03 -10.46
C PRO A 135 5.58 -9.97 -9.36
N THR A 136 6.60 -9.79 -8.51
CA THR A 136 6.55 -8.73 -7.48
C THR A 136 6.84 -7.35 -8.09
N TYR A 137 7.75 -7.29 -9.07
CA TYR A 137 7.98 -6.08 -9.85
C TYR A 137 6.67 -5.55 -10.47
N ALA A 138 5.90 -6.43 -11.12
CA ALA A 138 4.65 -6.08 -11.79
C ALA A 138 3.61 -5.48 -10.83
N VAL A 139 3.52 -5.97 -9.60
CA VAL A 139 2.62 -5.39 -8.58
C VAL A 139 2.99 -3.93 -8.30
N PHE A 140 4.26 -3.63 -8.05
CA PHE A 140 4.68 -2.25 -7.81
C PHE A 140 4.55 -1.35 -9.04
N ASP A 141 4.77 -1.89 -10.24
CA ASP A 141 4.68 -1.13 -11.48
C ASP A 141 3.23 -0.73 -11.79
N GLU A 142 2.28 -1.63 -11.55
CA GLU A 142 0.84 -1.36 -11.71
C GLU A 142 0.36 -0.31 -10.70
N ILE A 143 0.69 -0.46 -9.42
CA ILE A 143 0.33 0.50 -8.37
C ILE A 143 0.90 1.89 -8.69
N LEU A 144 2.17 2.00 -9.08
CA LEU A 144 2.80 3.27 -9.44
C LEU A 144 2.11 3.99 -10.62
N HIS A 145 1.43 3.24 -11.48
CA HIS A 145 0.62 3.85 -12.53
C HIS A 145 -0.57 4.63 -11.96
N ASP A 146 -1.27 4.05 -10.99
CA ASP A 146 -2.43 4.67 -10.36
C ASP A 146 -2.03 5.83 -9.43
N GLU A 147 -0.90 5.73 -8.73
CA GLU A 147 -0.35 6.81 -7.89
C GLU A 147 -0.20 8.14 -8.64
N THR A 148 0.01 8.07 -9.96
CA THR A 148 0.06 9.28 -10.79
C THR A 148 -1.29 10.01 -10.81
N PHE A 149 -2.40 9.28 -10.85
CA PHE A 149 -3.73 9.87 -10.78
C PHE A 149 -4.00 10.43 -9.37
N HIS A 150 -3.67 9.67 -8.32
CA HIS A 150 -3.86 10.07 -6.93
C HIS A 150 -3.13 11.39 -6.61
N MET A 151 -1.87 11.50 -7.01
CA MET A 151 -1.09 12.74 -6.84
C MET A 151 -1.62 13.93 -7.63
N ASN A 152 -2.23 13.68 -8.81
CA ASN A 152 -2.69 14.77 -9.66
C ASN A 152 -3.97 15.44 -9.15
N TYR A 153 -4.92 14.67 -8.62
CA TYR A 153 -6.16 15.25 -8.16
C TYR A 153 -6.08 15.82 -6.73
N THR A 154 -5.06 15.43 -5.96
CA THR A 154 -4.82 15.92 -4.59
C THR A 154 -4.03 17.22 -4.54
N LEU A 155 -3.53 17.71 -5.69
CA LEU A 155 -2.89 19.02 -5.80
C LEU A 155 -3.93 20.15 -5.74
#